data_434374c175aba1849688267973f9d12e
#
_entry.id   434374c175aba1849688267973f9d12e
#
_cell.length_a   1.000
_cell.length_b   1.000
_cell.length_c   1.000
_cell.angle_alpha   90.00
_cell.angle_beta   90.00
_cell.angle_gamma   90.00
#
_symmetry.space_group_name_H-M   'P 1'
#
loop_
_entity.id
_entity.type
_entity.pdbx_description
1 polymer ?
#
loop_
_entity_poly.entity_id
_entity_poly.type
_entity_poly.pdbx_seq_one_letter_code
_entity_poly.pdbx_strand_id
1 'polypeptide(L)'
;MIADRDMSIARMYGMIYPGVTETVRNVYYIDPNGIIRAKLIYPLTNGRNIGEILRLLDALQTTDRDKAATPANWRPGFPTIIPVPQTVGEAMQRLDSGGNCMDWYLCYNQPKELT
;
A
#
# COMPACT_ATOMS: atom_id res chain seq x y z
N MET A 1 -8.04 4.48 22.61
CA MET A 1 -9.40 4.74 22.09
C MET A 1 -9.74 6.18 22.39
N ILE A 2 -10.27 6.95 21.44
CA ILE A 2 -10.65 8.35 21.59
C ILE A 2 -12.18 8.41 21.67
N ALA A 3 -12.69 9.17 22.65
CA ALA A 3 -14.14 9.43 22.77
C ALA A 3 -14.46 10.70 21.96
N ASP A 4 -15.04 10.51 20.77
CA ASP A 4 -15.40 11.59 19.84
C ASP A 4 -16.88 11.97 20.00
N ARG A 5 -17.25 12.55 21.16
CA ARG A 5 -18.64 12.82 21.55
C ARG A 5 -19.35 13.83 20.64
N ASP A 6 -18.62 14.80 20.14
CA ASP A 6 -19.13 15.86 19.24
C ASP A 6 -18.89 15.56 17.76
N MET A 7 -18.32 14.38 17.46
CA MET A 7 -17.97 13.92 16.12
C MET A 7 -17.00 14.86 15.36
N SER A 8 -16.24 15.70 16.07
CA SER A 8 -15.28 16.62 15.46
C SER A 8 -14.16 15.87 14.76
N ILE A 9 -13.63 14.81 15.37
CA ILE A 9 -12.58 13.97 14.79
C ILE A 9 -13.14 13.17 13.60
N ALA A 10 -14.31 12.60 13.72
CA ALA A 10 -14.95 11.86 12.63
C ALA A 10 -15.19 12.75 11.40
N ARG A 11 -15.58 14.01 11.60
CA ARG A 11 -15.69 15.00 10.52
C ARG A 11 -14.34 15.37 9.91
N MET A 12 -13.32 15.58 10.75
CA MET A 12 -11.97 15.90 10.30
C MET A 12 -11.40 14.81 9.38
N TYR A 13 -11.66 13.55 9.68
CA TYR A 13 -11.25 12.41 8.86
C TYR A 13 -12.23 12.06 7.72
N GLY A 14 -13.28 12.87 7.51
CA GLY A 14 -14.24 12.64 6.42
C GLY A 14 -15.05 11.35 6.58
N MET A 15 -15.33 10.95 7.81
CA MET A 15 -16.08 9.72 8.12
C MET A 15 -17.59 9.92 8.19
N ILE A 16 -18.07 11.14 8.06
CA ILE A 16 -19.48 11.51 8.10
C ILE A 16 -19.83 12.17 6.77
N TYR A 17 -20.83 11.61 6.10
CA TYR A 17 -21.36 12.16 4.84
C TYR A 17 -22.61 13.01 5.09
N PRO A 18 -22.92 13.99 4.22
CA PRO A 18 -24.16 14.76 4.32
C PRO A 18 -25.40 13.87 4.39
N GLY A 19 -26.28 14.15 5.35
CA GLY A 19 -27.52 13.39 5.55
C GLY A 19 -27.37 12.04 6.29
N VAL A 20 -26.18 11.71 6.77
CA VAL A 20 -25.91 10.49 7.54
C VAL A 20 -25.46 10.85 8.95
N THR A 21 -26.06 10.24 9.96
CA THR A 21 -25.73 10.46 11.38
C THR A 21 -24.72 9.47 11.93
N GLU A 22 -24.39 8.44 11.15
CA GLU A 22 -23.48 7.37 11.52
C GLU A 22 -22.16 7.47 10.73
N THR A 23 -21.06 7.06 11.35
CA THR A 23 -19.75 7.04 10.72
C THR A 23 -19.59 5.81 9.83
N VAL A 24 -18.93 5.98 8.67
CA VAL A 24 -18.40 4.85 7.89
C VAL A 24 -17.23 4.19 8.62
N ARG A 25 -16.84 3.00 8.18
CA ARG A 25 -15.71 2.25 8.75
C ARG A 25 -14.45 2.50 7.92
N ASN A 26 -13.67 3.49 8.32
CA ASN A 26 -12.42 3.83 7.64
C ASN A 26 -11.21 3.22 8.33
N VAL A 27 -10.21 2.88 7.52
CA VAL A 27 -8.85 2.57 7.94
C VAL A 27 -7.91 3.52 7.22
N TYR A 28 -7.05 4.20 7.98
CA TYR A 28 -6.03 5.11 7.46
C TYR A 28 -4.64 4.52 7.73
N TYR A 29 -3.79 4.49 6.72
CA TYR A 29 -2.38 4.16 6.86
C TYR A 29 -1.61 5.48 6.88
N ILE A 30 -1.08 5.83 8.03
CA ILE A 30 -0.35 7.08 8.24
C ILE A 30 1.09 6.71 8.55
N ASP A 31 2.04 7.27 7.78
CA ASP A 31 3.44 7.01 7.98
C ASP A 31 4.03 7.82 9.16
N PRO A 32 5.29 7.54 9.58
CA PRO A 32 5.93 8.27 10.68
C PRO A 32 6.07 9.79 10.46
N ASN A 33 5.96 10.26 9.22
CA ASN A 33 5.97 11.69 8.89
C ASN A 33 4.59 12.33 8.95
N GLY A 34 3.55 11.57 9.34
CA GLY A 34 2.17 12.04 9.39
C GLY A 34 1.45 12.09 8.04
N ILE A 35 1.98 11.43 7.02
CA ILE A 35 1.40 11.42 5.67
C ILE A 35 0.47 10.23 5.52
N ILE A 36 -0.75 10.48 5.04
CA ILE A 36 -1.71 9.42 4.70
C ILE A 36 -1.24 8.74 3.41
N ARG A 37 -0.89 7.46 3.50
CA ARG A 37 -0.36 6.65 2.39
C ARG A 37 -1.45 5.86 1.68
N ALA A 38 -2.43 5.39 2.41
CA ALA A 38 -3.57 4.67 1.87
C ALA A 38 -4.78 4.81 2.79
N LYS A 39 -5.96 4.58 2.24
CA LYS A 39 -7.22 4.60 2.97
C LYS A 39 -8.14 3.50 2.45
N LEU A 40 -8.71 2.70 3.38
CA LEU A 40 -9.76 1.74 3.08
C LEU A 40 -11.07 2.25 3.69
N ILE A 41 -12.12 2.28 2.90
CA ILE A 41 -13.45 2.75 3.33
C ILE A 41 -14.43 1.60 3.16
N TYR A 42 -15.05 1.22 4.28
CA TYR A 42 -16.10 0.21 4.31
C TYR A 42 -17.43 0.86 4.66
N PRO A 43 -18.54 0.46 4.03
CA PRO A 43 -19.85 0.87 4.50
C PRO A 43 -20.12 0.30 5.90
N LEU A 44 -21.01 0.93 6.64
CA LEU A 44 -21.33 0.53 8.02
C LEU A 44 -21.75 -0.95 8.12
N THR A 45 -22.40 -1.45 7.08
CA THR A 45 -22.93 -2.83 7.01
C THR A 45 -21.86 -3.91 6.85
N ASN A 46 -20.62 -3.52 6.47
CA ASN A 46 -19.58 -4.50 6.15
C ASN A 46 -18.42 -4.43 7.15
N GLY A 47 -18.06 -5.58 7.69
CA GLY A 47 -16.89 -5.73 8.56
C GLY A 47 -15.57 -5.55 7.78
N ARG A 48 -14.53 -5.09 8.48
CA ARG A 48 -13.20 -4.92 7.91
C ARG A 48 -12.54 -6.27 7.70
N ASN A 49 -11.80 -6.40 6.60
CA ASN A 49 -10.90 -7.53 6.39
C ASN A 49 -9.54 -7.22 7.04
N ILE A 50 -9.31 -7.76 8.22
CA ILE A 50 -8.08 -7.52 8.99
C ILE A 50 -6.85 -8.08 8.27
N GLY A 51 -6.97 -9.21 7.59
CA GLY A 51 -5.89 -9.79 6.80
C GLY A 51 -5.42 -8.86 5.67
N GLU A 52 -6.35 -8.21 4.97
CA GLU A 52 -6.03 -7.23 3.93
C GLU A 52 -5.42 -5.95 4.52
N ILE A 53 -5.91 -5.50 5.68
CA ILE A 53 -5.33 -4.34 6.37
C ILE A 53 -3.85 -4.59 6.70
N LEU A 54 -3.52 -5.76 7.23
CA LEU A 54 -2.14 -6.14 7.53
C LEU A 54 -1.32 -6.33 6.26
N ARG A 55 -1.87 -7.01 5.25
CA ARG A 55 -1.19 -7.22 3.96
C ARG A 55 -0.78 -5.88 3.31
N LEU A 56 -1.68 -4.89 3.30
CA LEU A 56 -1.39 -3.58 2.72
C LEU A 56 -0.37 -2.81 3.57
N LEU A 57 -0.40 -2.93 4.89
CA LEU A 57 0.62 -2.36 5.76
C LEU A 57 2.00 -2.92 5.44
N ASP A 58 2.13 -4.24 5.34
CA ASP A 58 3.38 -4.91 4.99
C ASP A 58 3.88 -4.50 3.60
N ALA A 59 2.96 -4.34 2.62
CA ALA A 59 3.28 -3.89 1.29
C ALA A 59 3.84 -2.45 1.29
N LEU A 60 3.21 -1.52 2.01
CA LEU A 60 3.67 -0.13 2.14
C LEU A 60 5.05 -0.05 2.79
N GLN A 61 5.26 -0.78 3.88
CA GLN A 61 6.56 -0.83 4.57
C GLN A 61 7.65 -1.44 3.68
N THR A 62 7.33 -2.48 2.92
CA THR A 62 8.27 -3.10 1.98
C THR A 62 8.64 -2.15 0.86
N THR A 63 7.67 -1.45 0.28
CA THR A 63 7.90 -0.42 -0.75
C THR A 63 8.83 0.67 -0.26
N ASP A 64 8.64 1.15 0.97
CA ASP A 64 9.48 2.20 1.55
C ASP A 64 10.90 1.71 1.85
N ARG A 65 11.03 0.50 2.40
CA ARG A 65 12.33 -0.10 2.75
C ARG A 65 13.16 -0.45 1.52
N ASP A 66 12.56 -1.13 0.55
CA ASP A 66 13.27 -1.74 -0.56
C ASP A 66 13.29 -0.88 -1.83
N LYS A 67 12.61 0.28 -1.79
CA LYS A 67 12.44 1.18 -2.96
C LYS A 67 11.94 0.44 -4.20
N ALA A 68 11.03 -0.50 -3.99
CA ALA A 68 10.43 -1.37 -4.98
C ALA A 68 8.91 -1.19 -5.00
N ALA A 69 8.23 -1.73 -6.00
CA ALA A 69 6.78 -1.81 -6.02
C ALA A 69 6.30 -3.22 -5.66
N THR A 70 5.13 -3.33 -5.06
CA THR A 70 4.50 -4.62 -4.81
C THR A 70 3.44 -4.92 -5.87
N PRO A 71 3.49 -6.09 -6.53
CA PRO A 71 2.48 -6.46 -7.52
C PRO A 71 1.10 -6.71 -6.88
N ALA A 72 0.07 -6.85 -7.72
CA ALA A 72 -1.24 -7.25 -7.26
C ALA A 72 -1.19 -8.55 -6.45
N ASN A 73 -1.98 -8.62 -5.38
CA ASN A 73 -2.04 -9.78 -4.48
C ASN A 73 -0.72 -10.11 -3.76
N TRP A 74 0.25 -9.20 -3.77
CA TRP A 74 1.52 -9.39 -3.09
C TRP A 74 1.35 -9.71 -1.61
N ARG A 75 2.20 -10.59 -1.10
CA ARG A 75 2.31 -10.96 0.31
C ARG A 75 3.78 -11.00 0.72
N PRO A 76 4.10 -10.84 2.00
CA PRO A 76 5.47 -11.06 2.50
C PRO A 76 6.06 -12.37 1.99
N GLY A 77 7.28 -12.32 1.49
CA GLY A 77 7.95 -13.46 0.86
C GLY A 77 7.75 -13.59 -0.66
N PHE A 78 6.88 -12.78 -1.26
CA PHE A 78 6.70 -12.76 -2.72
C PHE A 78 7.66 -11.77 -3.38
N PRO A 79 7.99 -11.96 -4.67
CA PRO A 79 8.83 -11.03 -5.42
C PRO A 79 8.23 -9.62 -5.47
N THR A 80 9.10 -8.62 -5.50
CA THR A 80 8.74 -7.22 -5.71
C THR A 80 9.11 -6.77 -7.12
N ILE A 81 8.46 -5.72 -7.61
CA ILE A 81 8.75 -5.15 -8.93
C ILE A 81 9.86 -4.10 -8.80
N ILE A 82 10.87 -4.20 -9.65
CA ILE A 82 11.93 -3.21 -9.76
C ILE A 82 11.33 -1.95 -10.43
N PRO A 83 11.59 -0.73 -9.92
CA PRO A 83 11.12 0.49 -10.53
C PRO A 83 11.48 0.56 -12.03
N VAL A 84 10.59 1.10 -12.85
CA VAL A 84 10.83 1.24 -14.29
C VAL A 84 12.06 2.08 -14.57
N PRO A 85 12.86 1.74 -15.62
CA PRO A 85 14.03 2.51 -16.01
C PRO A 85 13.62 3.91 -16.49
N GLN A 86 14.46 4.89 -16.21
CA GLN A 86 14.22 6.27 -16.58
C GLN A 86 14.85 6.63 -17.94
N THR A 87 15.77 5.80 -18.44
CA THR A 87 16.49 6.01 -19.69
C THR A 87 16.48 4.76 -20.57
N VAL A 88 16.66 4.95 -21.87
CA VAL A 88 16.78 3.84 -22.84
C VAL A 88 18.01 2.96 -22.53
N GLY A 89 19.11 3.56 -22.09
CA GLY A 89 20.31 2.82 -21.71
C GLY A 89 20.07 1.87 -20.54
N GLU A 90 19.38 2.32 -19.49
CA GLU A 90 18.98 1.47 -18.35
C GLU A 90 18.04 0.35 -18.78
N ALA A 91 17.11 0.62 -19.71
CA ALA A 91 16.20 -0.39 -20.23
C ALA A 91 16.94 -1.50 -20.98
N MET A 92 17.91 -1.13 -21.82
CA MET A 92 18.74 -2.08 -22.56
C MET A 92 19.64 -2.91 -21.64
N GLN A 93 20.32 -2.27 -20.68
CA GLN A 93 21.13 -2.98 -19.67
C GLN A 93 20.32 -3.99 -18.89
N ARG A 94 19.06 -3.67 -18.61
CA ARG A 94 18.15 -4.54 -17.88
C ARG A 94 17.82 -5.82 -18.64
N LEU A 95 17.63 -5.74 -19.95
CA LEU A 95 17.41 -6.90 -20.82
C LEU A 95 18.68 -7.76 -20.95
N ASP A 96 19.84 -7.11 -21.05
CA ASP A 96 21.13 -7.81 -21.22
C ASP A 96 21.59 -8.50 -19.92
N SER A 97 21.15 -8.04 -18.75
CA SER A 97 21.60 -8.56 -17.46
C SER A 97 21.05 -9.95 -17.11
N GLY A 98 20.18 -10.53 -17.92
CA GLY A 98 19.59 -11.85 -17.70
C GLY A 98 18.78 -11.99 -16.40
N GLY A 99 18.31 -10.85 -15.84
CA GLY A 99 17.51 -10.80 -14.63
C GLY A 99 16.10 -11.38 -14.82
N ASN A 100 15.35 -11.45 -13.73
CA ASN A 100 13.97 -11.95 -13.72
C ASN A 100 13.01 -10.93 -14.39
N CYS A 101 13.23 -10.64 -15.67
CA CYS A 101 12.44 -9.70 -16.45
C CYS A 101 11.54 -10.44 -17.45
N MET A 102 10.29 -10.05 -17.50
CA MET A 102 9.40 -10.42 -18.60
C MET A 102 9.65 -9.53 -19.82
N ASP A 103 9.98 -8.26 -19.56
CA ASP A 103 10.39 -7.27 -20.55
C ASP A 103 11.11 -6.12 -19.83
N TRP A 104 11.66 -5.12 -20.57
CA TRP A 104 12.39 -3.98 -20.01
C TRP A 104 11.60 -3.20 -18.94
N TYR A 105 10.27 -3.17 -19.02
CA TYR A 105 9.39 -2.46 -18.08
C TYR A 105 8.95 -3.30 -16.88
N LEU A 106 9.11 -4.61 -16.90
CA LEU A 106 8.63 -5.51 -15.84
C LEU A 106 9.68 -6.52 -15.43
N CYS A 107 10.41 -6.15 -14.39
CA CYS A 107 11.43 -6.97 -13.76
C CYS A 107 11.12 -7.16 -12.28
N TYR A 108 11.46 -8.32 -11.76
CA TYR A 108 11.20 -8.70 -10.37
C TYR A 108 12.49 -8.87 -9.59
N ASN A 109 12.51 -8.37 -8.36
CA ASN A 109 13.48 -8.76 -7.36
C ASN A 109 13.09 -10.10 -6.76
N GLN A 110 14.07 -10.96 -6.52
CA GLN A 110 13.85 -12.14 -5.67
C GLN A 110 13.51 -11.68 -4.25
N PRO A 111 12.62 -12.41 -3.54
CA PRO A 111 12.35 -12.11 -2.15
C PRO A 111 13.65 -12.16 -1.37
N LYS A 112 13.93 -11.15 -0.57
CA LYS A 112 14.96 -11.26 0.46
C LYS A 112 14.43 -12.23 1.49
N GLU A 113 15.17 -13.30 1.77
CA GLU A 113 14.83 -14.18 2.88
C GLU A 113 14.67 -13.33 4.15
N LEU A 114 13.55 -13.52 4.83
CA LEU A 114 13.31 -12.91 6.13
C LEU A 114 14.30 -13.54 7.12
N THR A 115 15.42 -12.88 7.32
CA THR A 115 16.34 -13.19 8.41
C THR A 115 15.84 -12.61 9.69
#